data_d326cd13e1bd514a0cf8cdfcea3bc4b9
#
_entry.id   d326cd13e1bd514a0cf8cdfcea3bc4b9
#
_cell.length_a   1.000
_cell.length_b   1.000
_cell.length_c   1.000
_cell.angle_alpha   90.00
_cell.angle_beta   90.00
_cell.angle_gamma   90.00
#
_symmetry.space_group_name_H-M   'P 1'
#
loop_
_entity.id
_entity.type
_entity.pdbx_description
1 polymer ?
#
loop_
_entity_poly.entity_id
_entity_poly.type
_entity_poly.pdbx_seq_one_letter_code
_entity_poly.pdbx_strand_id
1 'polypeptide(L)' 'MKKRFTEEQIIKALKEHSGGRQATDIVRELGVSEQTFYNWKSK' A
#
# COMPACT_ATOMS: atom_id res chain seq x y z
N MET A 1 -3.55 5.39 -18.93
CA MET A 1 -2.61 4.89 -18.10
C MET A 1 -3.14 3.94 -17.11
N LYS A 2 -2.43 2.92 -16.86
CA LYS A 2 -2.82 1.92 -15.94
C LYS A 2 -2.39 2.19 -14.59
N LYS A 3 -3.23 2.01 -13.65
CA LYS A 3 -2.86 2.20 -12.28
C LYS A 3 -2.69 0.90 -11.62
N ARG A 4 -1.86 0.08 -12.20
CA ARG A 4 -1.62 -1.20 -11.62
C ARG A 4 -0.43 -1.17 -10.74
N PHE A 5 -0.49 -1.82 -9.61
CA PHE A 5 0.63 -1.89 -8.68
C PHE A 5 1.24 -3.28 -8.76
N THR A 6 2.54 -3.33 -8.93
CA THR A 6 3.23 -4.61 -9.02
C THR A 6 3.40 -5.15 -7.62
N GLU A 7 3.79 -6.42 -7.55
CA GLU A 7 4.04 -7.03 -6.26
C GLU A 7 5.12 -6.29 -5.50
N GLU A 8 6.10 -5.78 -6.22
CA GLU A 8 7.18 -5.04 -5.58
C GLU A 8 6.66 -3.82 -4.87
N GLN A 9 5.75 -3.11 -5.51
CA GLN A 9 5.20 -1.91 -4.90
C GLN A 9 4.35 -2.26 -3.69
N ILE A 10 3.62 -3.33 -3.78
CA ILE A 10 2.79 -3.76 -2.66
C ILE A 10 3.66 -4.16 -1.49
N ILE A 11 4.71 -4.92 -1.75
CA ILE A 11 5.62 -5.34 -0.70
C ILE A 11 6.30 -4.14 -0.07
N LYS A 12 6.70 -3.18 -0.89
CA LYS A 12 7.35 -1.99 -0.37
C LYS A 12 6.40 -1.23 0.56
N ALA A 13 5.15 -1.09 0.15
CA ALA A 13 4.18 -0.37 0.98
C ALA A 13 3.97 -1.09 2.31
N LEU A 14 3.88 -2.40 2.27
CA LEU A 14 3.69 -3.16 3.50
C LEU A 14 4.90 -3.05 4.41
N LYS A 15 6.09 -3.03 3.84
CA LYS A 15 7.29 -2.90 4.63
C LYS A 15 7.36 -1.53 5.28
N GLU A 16 6.98 -0.50 4.57
CA GLU A 16 6.99 0.84 5.14
C GLU A 16 6.00 0.95 6.28
N HIS A 17 4.86 0.31 6.14
CA HIS A 17 3.87 0.33 7.19
C HIS A 17 4.42 -0.42 8.41
N SER A 18 5.07 -1.51 8.17
CA SER A 18 5.66 -2.30 9.25
C SER A 18 6.77 -1.52 9.94
N GLY A 19 7.41 -0.63 9.22
CA GLY A 19 8.48 0.18 9.78
C GLY A 19 8.00 1.39 10.56
N GLY A 20 6.69 1.60 10.63
CA GLY A 20 6.16 2.69 11.42
C GLY A 20 5.37 3.74 10.67
N ARG A 21 5.32 3.65 9.35
CA ARG A 21 4.54 4.62 8.58
C ARG A 21 3.07 4.32 8.73
N GLN A 22 2.27 5.36 8.73
CA GLN A 22 0.85 5.18 8.86
C GLN A 22 0.25 4.73 7.55
N ALA A 23 -0.76 3.87 7.64
CA ALA A 23 -1.42 3.37 6.45
C ALA A 23 -2.03 4.51 5.64
N THR A 24 -2.60 5.50 6.32
CA THR A 24 -3.21 6.62 5.62
C THR A 24 -2.19 7.37 4.78
N ASP A 25 -0.99 7.53 5.29
CA ASP A 25 0.04 8.22 4.53
C ASP A 25 0.41 7.43 3.29
N ILE A 26 0.54 6.13 3.45
CA ILE A 26 0.94 5.28 2.35
C ILE A 26 -0.12 5.24 1.27
N VAL A 27 -1.39 5.09 1.65
CA VAL A 27 -2.44 5.02 0.65
C VAL A 27 -2.59 6.33 -0.09
N ARG A 28 -2.36 7.45 0.60
CA ARG A 28 -2.43 8.74 -0.05
C ARG A 28 -1.33 8.87 -1.07
N GLU A 29 -0.15 8.46 -0.70
CA GLU A 29 0.98 8.54 -1.60
C GLU A 29 0.79 7.67 -2.82
N LEU A 30 0.24 6.49 -2.64
CA LEU A 30 0.04 5.56 -3.74
C LEU A 30 -1.22 5.86 -4.54
N GLY A 31 -2.14 6.58 -3.96
CA GLY A 31 -3.38 6.88 -4.64
C GLY A 31 -4.38 5.74 -4.60
N VAL A 32 -4.29 4.89 -3.59
CA VAL A 32 -5.24 3.78 -3.45
C VAL A 32 -6.10 4.02 -2.24
N SER A 33 -7.15 3.23 -2.10
CA SER A 33 -8.02 3.36 -0.95
C SER A 33 -7.47 2.54 0.21
N GLU A 34 -7.91 2.86 1.40
CA GLU A 34 -7.49 2.12 2.58
C GLU A 34 -7.94 0.67 2.49
N GLN A 35 -9.11 0.46 1.93
CA GLN A 35 -9.61 -0.90 1.77
C GLN A 35 -8.64 -1.73 0.92
N THR A 36 -8.15 -1.15 -0.15
CA THR A 36 -7.21 -1.85 -1.01
C THR A 36 -5.95 -2.21 -0.24
N PHE A 37 -5.46 -1.26 0.55
CA PHE A 37 -4.24 -1.49 1.31
C PHE A 37 -4.45 -2.62 2.32
N TYR A 38 -5.58 -2.62 3.00
CA TYR A 38 -5.85 -3.66 3.98
C TYR A 38 -6.02 -5.02 3.31
N ASN A 39 -6.54 -5.04 2.09
CA ASN A 39 -6.61 -6.28 1.35
C ASN A 39 -5.21 -6.84 1.11
N TRP A 40 -4.28 -5.96 0.81
CA TRP A 40 -2.90 -6.38 0.62
C TRP A 40 -2.34 -6.99 1.90
N LYS A 41 -2.63 -6.36 3.02
CA LYS A 41 -2.12 -6.84 4.30
C LYS A 41 -2.72 -8.19 4.66
N SER A 42 -3.94 -8.40 4.26
CA SER A 42 -4.65 -9.59 4.63
C SER A 42 -4.16 -10.84 3.94
N LYS A 43 -3.45 -10.68 2.85
CA LYS A 43 -3.01 -11.83 2.11
C LYS A 43 -1.77 -12.53 2.65
#